data_637bb634f614ddd55807399bb0f6b387
#
_entry.id   637bb634f614ddd55807399bb0f6b387
#
_cell.length_a   1.000
_cell.length_b   1.000
_cell.length_c   1.000
_cell.angle_alpha   90.00
_cell.angle_beta   90.00
_cell.angle_gamma   90.00
#
_symmetry.space_group_name_H-M   'P 1'
#
loop_
_entity.id
_entity.type
_entity.pdbx_description
1 polymer ?
#
loop_
_entity_poly.entity_id
_entity_poly.type
_entity_poly.pdbx_seq_one_letter_code
_entity_poly.pdbx_strand_id
1 'polypeptide(L)'
;MLSYEQITDLLRQTGLPFAYHHFSEGESPDPPFLVYLTPGSHNFSADGMVYCRVDQLDIELYTDKKQPEQEAKLEAVLDEAGLFYNKTEQFIRSEQLYEVLYEMEV
;
A
#
# COMPACT_ATOMS: atom_id res chain seq x y z
N MET A 1 11.00 -7.11 -9.23
CA MET A 1 10.32 -5.80 -9.19
C MET A 1 8.91 -5.93 -9.76
N LEU A 2 7.91 -5.46 -9.03
CA LEU A 2 6.52 -5.48 -9.50
C LEU A 2 6.22 -4.26 -10.37
N SER A 3 5.49 -4.47 -11.46
CA SER A 3 4.96 -3.38 -12.28
C SER A 3 3.72 -2.78 -11.59
N TYR A 4 3.31 -1.59 -12.02
CA TYR A 4 2.07 -0.98 -11.52
C TYR A 4 0.86 -1.89 -11.79
N GLU A 5 0.83 -2.55 -12.94
CA GLU A 5 -0.23 -3.49 -13.27
C GLU A 5 -0.29 -4.65 -12.27
N GLN A 6 0.87 -5.21 -11.93
CA GLN A 6 0.94 -6.29 -10.94
C GLN A 6 0.51 -5.80 -9.55
N ILE A 7 0.91 -4.59 -9.16
CA ILE A 7 0.51 -3.99 -7.88
C ILE A 7 -1.01 -3.81 -7.85
N THR A 8 -1.60 -3.22 -8.88
CA THR A 8 -3.05 -2.99 -8.92
C THR A 8 -3.83 -4.30 -8.97
N ASP A 9 -3.29 -5.34 -9.60
CA ASP A 9 -3.91 -6.66 -9.58
C ASP A 9 -3.97 -7.24 -8.17
N LEU A 10 -2.91 -7.05 -7.37
CA LEU A 10 -2.93 -7.44 -5.96
C LEU A 10 -4.00 -6.67 -5.18
N LEU A 11 -4.08 -5.36 -5.38
CA LEU A 11 -5.04 -4.53 -4.67
C LEU A 11 -6.49 -4.88 -5.02
N ARG A 12 -6.75 -5.25 -6.27
CA ARG A 12 -8.08 -5.71 -6.70
C ARG A 12 -8.54 -6.95 -5.94
N GLN A 13 -7.61 -7.81 -5.53
CA GLN A 13 -7.96 -9.02 -4.78
C GLN A 13 -8.55 -8.72 -3.41
N THR A 14 -8.31 -7.53 -2.87
CA THR A 14 -8.90 -7.13 -1.59
C THR A 14 -10.38 -6.79 -1.70
N GLY A 15 -10.86 -6.47 -2.89
CA GLY A 15 -12.23 -6.00 -3.12
C GLY A 15 -12.48 -4.57 -2.68
N LEU A 16 -11.46 -3.85 -2.21
CA LEU A 16 -11.60 -2.47 -1.74
C LEU A 16 -11.29 -1.48 -2.85
N PRO A 17 -11.93 -0.29 -2.85
CA PRO A 17 -11.54 0.77 -3.76
C PRO A 17 -10.12 1.24 -3.45
N PHE A 18 -9.38 1.63 -4.47
CA PHE A 18 -8.01 2.10 -4.29
C PHE A 18 -7.65 3.17 -5.33
N ALA A 19 -6.67 3.99 -4.98
CA ALA A 19 -6.12 5.01 -5.87
C ALA A 19 -4.63 5.17 -5.62
N TYR A 20 -3.91 5.66 -6.62
CA TYR A 20 -2.51 6.01 -6.46
C TYR A 20 -2.42 7.37 -5.77
N HIS A 21 -1.71 7.42 -4.65
CA HIS A 21 -1.40 8.60 -3.85
C HIS A 21 -2.64 9.22 -3.18
N HIS A 22 -3.71 9.47 -3.91
CA HIS A 22 -4.94 10.07 -3.37
C HIS A 22 -6.10 9.86 -4.34
N PHE A 23 -7.31 10.00 -3.83
CA PHE A 23 -8.49 10.10 -4.69
C PHE A 23 -8.67 11.55 -5.12
N SER A 24 -9.23 11.77 -6.30
CA SER A 24 -9.57 13.12 -6.77
C SER A 24 -10.56 13.77 -5.82
N GLU A 25 -10.52 15.09 -5.72
CA GLU A 25 -11.42 15.84 -4.84
C GLU A 25 -12.88 15.50 -5.15
N GLY A 26 -13.63 15.17 -4.13
CA GLY A 26 -15.04 14.79 -4.25
C GLY A 26 -15.27 13.35 -4.68
N GLU A 27 -14.22 12.58 -4.97
CA GLU A 27 -14.32 11.20 -5.44
C GLU A 27 -13.89 10.16 -4.41
N SER A 28 -13.49 10.60 -3.21
CA SER A 28 -13.09 9.67 -2.16
C SER A 28 -14.28 8.81 -1.73
N PRO A 29 -14.16 7.48 -1.80
CA PRO A 29 -15.24 6.61 -1.35
C PRO A 29 -15.36 6.60 0.18
N ASP A 30 -16.45 6.02 0.67
CA ASP A 30 -16.55 5.74 2.10
C ASP A 30 -15.50 4.70 2.50
N PRO A 31 -14.92 4.81 3.71
CA PRO A 31 -13.99 3.78 4.18
C PRO A 31 -14.72 2.44 4.35
N PRO A 32 -14.02 1.30 4.18
CA PRO A 32 -12.59 1.19 3.98
C PRO A 32 -12.15 1.41 2.53
N PHE A 33 -10.97 1.99 2.36
CA PHE A 33 -10.33 2.11 1.04
C PHE A 33 -8.82 2.08 1.16
N LEU A 34 -8.14 1.91 0.02
CA LEU A 34 -6.70 1.83 -0.06
C LEU A 34 -6.12 2.99 -0.87
N VAL A 35 -4.95 3.42 -0.47
CA VAL A 35 -4.11 4.31 -1.26
C VAL A 35 -2.74 3.63 -1.37
N TYR A 36 -2.12 3.69 -2.55
CA TYR A 36 -0.80 3.14 -2.73
C TYR A 36 0.11 4.15 -3.41
N LEU A 37 1.40 4.08 -3.09
CA LEU A 37 2.40 4.93 -3.73
C LEU A 37 3.76 4.26 -3.74
N THR A 38 4.59 4.69 -4.70
CA THR A 38 5.98 4.25 -4.81
C THR A 38 6.86 5.48 -4.60
N PRO A 39 7.13 5.85 -3.33
CA PRO A 39 7.75 7.14 -3.03
C PRO A 39 9.25 7.21 -3.35
N GLY A 40 9.89 6.07 -3.58
CA GLY A 40 11.32 6.05 -3.86
C GLY A 40 11.82 4.66 -4.19
N SER A 41 13.12 4.53 -4.26
CA SER A 41 13.76 3.25 -4.53
C SER A 41 15.00 3.07 -3.65
N HIS A 42 15.37 1.81 -3.40
CA HIS A 42 16.58 1.40 -2.72
C HIS A 42 17.40 0.54 -3.67
N ASN A 43 17.94 1.16 -4.71
CA ASN A 43 18.71 0.42 -5.71
C ASN A 43 20.06 0.01 -5.20
N PHE A 44 20.52 -1.16 -5.59
CA PHE A 44 21.89 -1.60 -5.36
C PHE A 44 22.75 -1.21 -6.55
N SER A 45 23.97 -0.75 -6.27
CA SER A 45 24.90 -0.35 -7.32
C SER A 45 26.12 -1.26 -7.33
N ALA A 46 26.70 -1.44 -8.54
CA ALA A 46 27.99 -2.06 -8.74
C ALA A 46 28.73 -1.21 -9.76
N ASP A 47 29.99 -0.83 -9.43
CA ASP A 47 30.84 0.01 -10.30
C ASP A 47 30.15 1.32 -10.74
N GLY A 48 29.38 1.94 -9.84
CA GLY A 48 28.69 3.21 -10.09
C GLY A 48 27.44 3.09 -10.96
N MET A 49 27.00 1.86 -11.27
CA MET A 49 25.80 1.63 -12.08
C MET A 49 24.72 0.93 -11.24
N VAL A 50 23.46 1.09 -11.62
CA VAL A 50 22.37 0.38 -10.97
C VAL A 50 22.46 -1.10 -11.32
N TYR A 51 22.80 -1.91 -10.32
CA TYR A 51 22.91 -3.37 -10.45
C TYR A 51 21.56 -4.05 -10.26
N CYS A 52 20.79 -3.60 -9.28
CA CYS A 52 19.47 -4.15 -8.98
C CYS A 52 18.53 -3.00 -8.63
N ARG A 53 17.36 -2.99 -9.27
CA ARG A 53 16.32 -1.98 -8.99
C ARG A 53 15.34 -2.54 -7.98
N VAL A 54 15.15 -1.78 -6.90
CA VAL A 54 14.20 -2.12 -5.86
C VAL A 54 13.36 -0.89 -5.58
N ASP A 55 12.06 -0.98 -5.83
CA ASP A 55 11.13 0.12 -5.54
C ASP A 55 10.53 -0.04 -4.16
N GLN A 56 10.38 1.07 -3.46
CA GLN A 56 9.60 1.11 -2.25
C GLN A 56 8.12 1.18 -2.63
N LEU A 57 7.30 0.36 -1.99
CA LEU A 57 5.85 0.40 -2.14
C LEU A 57 5.22 0.64 -0.78
N ASP A 58 4.40 1.67 -0.69
CA ASP A 58 3.58 1.95 0.48
C ASP A 58 2.12 1.69 0.13
N ILE A 59 1.43 0.94 0.99
CA ILE A 59 -0.01 0.74 0.89
C ILE A 59 -0.62 1.24 2.18
N GLU A 60 -1.60 2.13 2.06
CA GLU A 60 -2.30 2.73 3.19
C GLU A 60 -3.74 2.24 3.20
N LEU A 61 -4.13 1.59 4.30
CA LEU A 61 -5.52 1.16 4.50
C LEU A 61 -6.19 2.16 5.43
N TYR A 62 -7.26 2.78 4.95
CA TYR A 62 -8.04 3.76 5.74
C TYR A 62 -9.35 3.14 6.17
N THR A 63 -9.65 3.24 7.46
CA THR A 63 -10.92 2.77 8.04
C THR A 63 -11.45 3.80 9.04
N ASP A 64 -12.76 3.92 9.17
CA ASP A 64 -13.39 4.81 10.16
C ASP A 64 -13.43 4.18 11.55
N LYS A 65 -13.33 2.86 11.62
CA LYS A 65 -13.24 2.08 12.85
C LYS A 65 -12.06 1.13 12.74
N LYS A 66 -11.52 0.71 13.87
CA LYS A 66 -10.51 -0.36 13.85
C LYS A 66 -11.16 -1.64 13.30
N GLN A 67 -10.67 -2.11 12.15
CA GLN A 67 -11.22 -3.28 11.45
C GLN A 67 -10.12 -4.29 11.15
N PRO A 68 -9.72 -5.11 12.13
CA PRO A 68 -8.68 -6.12 11.93
C PRO A 68 -8.97 -7.09 10.79
N GLU A 69 -10.25 -7.36 10.49
CA GLU A 69 -10.65 -8.22 9.39
C GLU A 69 -10.29 -7.64 8.01
N GLN A 70 -10.31 -6.31 7.86
CA GLN A 70 -9.87 -5.68 6.62
C GLN A 70 -8.35 -5.72 6.49
N GLU A 71 -7.65 -5.53 7.61
CA GLU A 71 -6.19 -5.68 7.64
C GLU A 71 -5.80 -7.10 7.25
N ALA A 72 -6.50 -8.09 7.81
CA ALA A 72 -6.22 -9.50 7.52
C ALA A 72 -6.42 -9.84 6.04
N LYS A 73 -7.42 -9.27 5.38
CA LYS A 73 -7.66 -9.49 3.95
C LYS A 73 -6.49 -8.97 3.11
N LEU A 74 -6.02 -7.75 3.38
CA LEU A 74 -4.89 -7.19 2.68
C LEU A 74 -3.61 -7.98 2.98
N GLU A 75 -3.39 -8.32 4.24
CA GLU A 75 -2.20 -9.08 4.65
C GLU A 75 -2.16 -10.45 3.99
N ALA A 76 -3.31 -11.12 3.84
CA ALA A 76 -3.38 -12.40 3.15
C ALA A 76 -2.97 -12.28 1.68
N VAL A 77 -3.38 -11.21 1.00
CA VAL A 77 -2.98 -10.95 -0.39
C VAL A 77 -1.47 -10.74 -0.49
N LEU A 78 -0.89 -9.95 0.42
CA LEU A 78 0.54 -9.69 0.44
C LEU A 78 1.35 -10.94 0.78
N ASP A 79 0.89 -11.72 1.75
CA ASP A 79 1.55 -12.96 2.16
C ASP A 79 1.54 -13.98 1.04
N GLU A 80 0.43 -14.12 0.33
CA GLU A 80 0.33 -15.05 -0.80
C GLU A 80 1.24 -14.64 -1.95
N ALA A 81 1.45 -13.35 -2.13
CA ALA A 81 2.37 -12.82 -3.14
C ALA A 81 3.84 -12.94 -2.71
N GLY A 82 4.12 -13.39 -1.49
CA GLY A 82 5.48 -13.53 -0.98
C GLY A 82 6.15 -12.22 -0.65
N LEU A 83 5.40 -11.18 -0.34
CA LEU A 83 5.94 -9.85 -0.03
C LEU A 83 6.16 -9.69 1.46
N PHE A 84 7.36 -9.27 1.83
CA PHE A 84 7.68 -8.89 3.20
C PHE A 84 7.30 -7.42 3.41
N TYR A 85 6.58 -7.14 4.48
CA TYR A 85 6.16 -5.79 4.80
C TYR A 85 6.34 -5.51 6.30
N ASN A 86 6.48 -4.23 6.62
CA ASN A 86 6.34 -3.72 7.98
C ASN A 86 5.06 -2.91 8.03
N LYS A 87 4.38 -2.95 9.17
CA LYS A 87 3.12 -2.24 9.29
C LYS A 87 3.13 -1.33 10.51
N THR A 88 2.58 -0.14 10.35
CA THR A 88 2.38 0.84 11.42
C THR A 88 0.97 1.41 11.33
N GLU A 89 0.47 1.94 12.43
CA GLU A 89 -0.87 2.50 12.48
C GLU A 89 -0.83 3.88 13.11
N GLN A 90 -1.68 4.78 12.59
CA GLN A 90 -1.95 6.06 13.23
C GLN A 90 -3.42 6.43 13.08
N PHE A 91 -3.90 7.29 13.95
CA PHE A 91 -5.23 7.86 13.84
C PHE A 91 -5.11 9.31 13.36
N ILE A 92 -5.79 9.63 12.26
CA ILE A 92 -5.78 10.97 11.66
C ILE A 92 -7.01 11.72 12.18
N ARG A 93 -6.80 12.60 13.15
CA ARG A 93 -7.90 13.30 13.83
C ARG A 93 -8.70 14.20 12.90
N SER A 94 -8.03 14.88 11.98
CA SER A 94 -8.69 15.80 11.05
C SER A 94 -9.68 15.08 10.14
N GLU A 95 -9.45 13.81 9.84
CA GLU A 95 -10.29 13.00 8.95
C GLU A 95 -11.12 11.98 9.71
N GLN A 96 -10.88 11.81 11.01
CA GLN A 96 -11.53 10.77 11.83
C GLN A 96 -11.34 9.39 11.22
N LEU A 97 -10.11 9.09 10.76
CA LEU A 97 -9.77 7.83 10.11
C LEU A 97 -8.54 7.19 10.76
N TYR A 98 -8.55 5.87 10.83
CA TYR A 98 -7.34 5.09 11.09
C TYR A 98 -6.61 4.87 9.77
N GLU A 99 -5.29 5.02 9.79
CA GLU A 99 -4.42 4.67 8.68
C GLU A 99 -3.50 3.55 9.14
N VAL A 100 -3.56 2.42 8.44
CA VAL A 100 -2.58 1.35 8.62
C VAL A 100 -1.66 1.39 7.42
N LEU A 101 -0.40 1.69 7.66
CA LEU A 101 0.62 1.83 6.61
C LEU A 101 1.40 0.52 6.51
N TYR A 102 1.46 -0.03 5.30
CA TYR A 102 2.27 -1.19 4.95
C TYR A 102 3.41 -0.73 4.06
N GLU A 103 4.63 -0.89 4.55
CA GLU A 103 5.84 -0.47 3.81
C GLU A 103 6.59 -1.71 3.37
N MET A 104 6.95 -1.76 2.08
CA MET A 104 7.63 -2.91 1.50
C MET A 104 8.50 -2.51 0.32
N GLU A 105 9.36 -3.44 -0.08
CA GLU A 105 10.19 -3.31 -1.28
C GLU A 105 9.74 -4.35 -2.30
N VAL A 106 9.60 -3.92 -3.55
CA VAL A 106 9.09 -4.78 -4.62
C VAL A 106 9.93 -4.75 -5.89
#